data_a9e4938c076fb91a6a8076cc09414017
#
_entry.id   a9e4938c076fb91a6a8076cc09414017
#
_cell.length_a   1.000
_cell.length_b   1.000
_cell.length_c   1.000
_cell.angle_alpha   90.00
_cell.angle_beta   90.00
_cell.angle_gamma   90.00
#
_symmetry.space_group_name_H-M   'P 1'
#
loop_
_entity.id
_entity.type
_entity.pdbx_description
1 polymer ?
#
loop_
_entity_poly.entity_id
_entity_poly.type
_entity_poly.pdbx_seq_one_letter_code
_entity_poly.pdbx_strand_id
1 'polypeptide(L)' 'MTKKISFQGELGAYSHQACIQAKPNYEAIPCNTFESAMARVRLEEVDLAML' A
#
# COMPACT_ATOMS: atom_id res chain seq x y z
N MET A 1 16.84 -2.97 2.73
CA MET A 1 15.87 -1.87 2.81
C MET A 1 14.45 -2.38 2.74
N THR A 2 13.57 -1.79 3.51
CA THR A 2 12.16 -2.21 3.52
C THR A 2 11.46 -1.66 2.29
N LYS A 3 10.80 -2.54 1.55
CA LYS A 3 9.96 -2.12 0.44
C LYS A 3 8.60 -1.70 0.96
N LYS A 4 7.92 -0.83 0.23
CA LYS A 4 6.64 -0.28 0.65
C LYS A 4 5.58 -0.55 -0.41
N ILE A 5 4.36 -0.79 0.06
CA ILE A 5 3.20 -0.98 -0.81
C ILE A 5 2.07 -0.10 -0.32
N SER A 6 1.49 0.70 -1.21
CA SER A 6 0.35 1.54 -0.86
C SER A 6 -0.95 0.81 -1.14
N PHE A 7 -1.99 1.13 -0.39
CA PHE A 7 -3.29 0.53 -0.58
C PHE A 7 -4.37 1.54 -0.22
N GLN A 8 -5.54 1.38 -0.80
CA GLN A 8 -6.69 2.21 -0.45
C GLN A 8 -7.38 1.58 0.77
N GLY A 9 -7.45 2.32 1.87
CA GLY A 9 -8.10 1.84 3.06
C GLY A 9 -7.41 2.33 4.31
N GLU A 10 -7.82 1.77 5.45
CA GLU A 10 -7.28 2.13 6.75
C GLU A 10 -6.55 0.95 7.36
N LEU A 11 -5.69 1.24 8.32
CA LEU A 11 -5.00 0.18 9.07
C LEU A 11 -6.03 -0.69 9.77
N GLY A 12 -5.87 -2.01 9.65
CA GLY A 12 -6.79 -2.96 10.22
C GLY A 12 -7.96 -3.34 9.34
N ALA A 13 -8.14 -2.65 8.21
CA ALA A 13 -9.20 -2.98 7.25
C ALA A 13 -8.82 -4.24 6.45
N TYR A 14 -9.79 -4.76 5.70
CA TYR A 14 -9.54 -5.94 4.87
C TYR A 14 -8.41 -5.71 3.86
N SER A 15 -8.37 -4.52 3.27
CA SER A 15 -7.30 -4.21 2.32
C SER A 15 -5.93 -4.21 2.99
N HIS A 16 -5.84 -3.77 4.23
CA HIS A 16 -4.59 -3.82 4.99
C HIS A 16 -4.16 -5.28 5.21
N GLN A 17 -5.10 -6.14 5.61
CA GLN A 17 -4.80 -7.55 5.80
C GLN A 17 -4.38 -8.22 4.50
N ALA A 18 -5.05 -7.87 3.40
CA ALA A 18 -4.71 -8.41 2.09
C ALA A 18 -3.29 -8.01 1.67
N CYS A 19 -2.90 -6.77 1.94
CA CYS A 19 -1.55 -6.32 1.67
C CYS A 19 -0.52 -7.12 2.45
N ILE A 20 -0.76 -7.34 3.73
CA ILE A 20 0.15 -8.09 4.58
C ILE A 20 0.28 -9.53 4.12
N GLN A 21 -0.84 -10.16 3.75
CA GLN A 21 -0.83 -11.55 3.31
C GLN A 21 -0.16 -11.71 1.95
N ALA A 22 -0.43 -10.78 1.04
CA ALA A 22 0.13 -10.85 -0.31
C ALA A 22 1.61 -10.49 -0.34
N LYS A 23 2.00 -9.51 0.47
CA LYS A 23 3.37 -8.99 0.47
C LYS A 23 3.86 -8.81 1.90
N PRO A 24 4.14 -9.90 2.63
CA PRO A 24 4.51 -9.81 4.05
C PRO A 24 5.81 -9.06 4.29
N ASN A 25 6.68 -8.96 3.28
CA ASN A 25 7.95 -8.27 3.41
C ASN A 25 7.86 -6.78 3.08
N TYR A 26 6.66 -6.29 2.75
CA TYR A 26 6.45 -4.89 2.41
C TYR A 26 5.79 -4.17 3.56
N GLU A 27 6.15 -2.89 3.72
CA GLU A 27 5.46 -2.03 4.66
C GLU A 27 4.19 -1.49 4.01
N ALA A 28 3.03 -1.71 4.63
CA ALA A 28 1.76 -1.28 4.08
C ALA A 28 1.51 0.19 4.43
N ILE A 29 1.24 1.01 3.41
CA ILE A 29 1.00 2.44 3.55
C ILE A 29 -0.46 2.72 3.21
N PRO A 30 -1.29 3.10 4.20
CA PRO A 30 -2.70 3.38 3.93
C PRO A 30 -2.87 4.71 3.19
N CYS A 31 -3.78 4.72 2.23
CA CYS A 31 -4.11 5.92 1.47
C CYS A 31 -5.62 6.09 1.45
N ASN A 32 -6.07 7.35 1.47
CA ASN A 32 -7.49 7.65 1.54
C ASN A 32 -8.24 7.28 0.26
N THR A 33 -7.57 7.36 -0.88
CA THR A 33 -8.20 7.08 -2.16
C THR A 33 -7.28 6.23 -3.00
N PHE A 34 -7.88 5.58 -4.00
CA PHE A 34 -7.15 4.82 -5.00
C PHE A 34 -6.14 5.72 -5.73
N GLU A 35 -6.56 6.94 -6.06
CA GLU A 35 -5.69 7.88 -6.76
C GLU A 35 -4.47 8.25 -5.92
N SER A 36 -4.65 8.42 -4.62
CA SER A 36 -3.54 8.69 -3.71
C SER A 36 -2.56 7.53 -3.67
N ALA A 37 -3.08 6.30 -3.64
CA ALA A 37 -2.23 5.11 -3.64
C ALA A 37 -1.39 5.02 -4.91
N MET A 38 -2.02 5.30 -6.06
CA MET A 38 -1.32 5.29 -7.35
C MET A 38 -0.31 6.42 -7.46
N ALA A 39 -0.65 7.59 -6.92
CA ALA A 39 0.26 8.74 -6.96
C ALA A 39 1.55 8.45 -6.19
N ARG A 40 1.47 7.72 -5.09
CA ARG A 40 2.66 7.40 -4.32
C ARG A 40 3.62 6.51 -5.11
N VAL A 41 3.10 5.60 -5.92
CA VAL A 41 3.95 4.79 -6.80
C VAL A 41 4.59 5.67 -7.86
N ARG A 42 3.82 6.58 -8.44
CA ARG A 42 4.32 7.49 -9.47
C ARG A 42 5.44 8.38 -8.93
N LEU A 43 5.33 8.80 -7.68
CA LEU A 43 6.33 9.63 -7.04
C LEU A 43 7.48 8.83 -6.42
N GLU A 44 7.44 7.52 -6.61
CA GLU A 44 8.46 6.61 -6.08
C GLU A 44 8.55 6.61 -4.56
N GLU A 45 7.48 7.00 -3.88
CA GLU A 45 7.41 6.93 -2.43
C GLU A 45 7.16 5.52 -1.93
N VAL A 46 6.55 4.69 -2.79
CA VAL A 46 6.34 3.27 -2.50
C VAL A 46 6.73 2.46 -3.73
N ASP A 47 6.96 1.18 -3.52
CA ASP A 47 7.39 0.29 -4.61
C ASP A 47 6.22 -0.27 -5.41
N LEU A 48 5.09 -0.50 -4.75
CA LEU A 48 3.90 -1.09 -5.36
C LEU A 48 2.65 -0.41 -4.83
N ALA A 49 1.56 -0.58 -5.56
CA ALA A 49 0.23 -0.19 -5.09
C ALA A 49 -0.70 -1.39 -5.22
N MET A 50 -1.50 -1.66 -4.20
CA MET A 50 -2.49 -2.71 -4.24
C MET A 50 -3.81 -2.16 -4.76
N LEU A 51 -4.35 -2.81 -5.77
CA LEU A 51 -5.62 -2.44 -6.40
C LEU A 51 -6.75 -3.35 -5.97
#